data_cb4d3716fa99d36f63ed7f96e2f73c43
#
_entry.id   cb4d3716fa99d36f63ed7f96e2f73c43
#
_cell.length_a   1.000
_cell.length_b   1.000
_cell.length_c   1.000
_cell.angle_alpha   90.00
_cell.angle_beta   90.00
_cell.angle_gamma   90.00
#
_symmetry.space_group_name_H-M   'P 1'
#
loop_
_entity.id
_entity.type
_entity.pdbx_description
1 polymer ?
#
loop_
_entity_poly.entity_id
_entity_poly.type
_entity_poly.pdbx_seq_one_letter_code
_entity_poly.pdbx_strand_id
1 'polypeptide(L)'
;MASPTGTVAPTDFGRSGLLRWLVAIVAFPIGGTLGYALGGPAATVPAALISGLITGAVIGLGQALALGLRPQALVLWIAATAVGLGVALAIVTAIIGQIDTSTDAVLLGAVSGLAVGAGQAAVLLRERAGRALVWVGASALAWAIGWFVTTGIGVGLAPGWSVYGLSGAAVSQVITGVVLWKLLAPGEVASSAQA
;
A
#
# COMPACT_ATOMS: atom_id res chain seq x y z
N MET A 1 23.07 -3.26 30.20
CA MET A 1 21.75 -3.01 29.61
C MET A 1 21.94 -2.78 28.13
N ALA A 2 21.59 -3.74 27.28
CA ALA A 2 21.70 -3.60 25.83
C ALA A 2 20.53 -2.76 25.29
N SER A 3 20.84 -1.69 24.55
CA SER A 3 19.83 -0.84 23.90
C SER A 3 18.99 -1.67 22.92
N PRO A 4 17.64 -1.63 23.01
CA PRO A 4 16.77 -2.37 22.12
C PRO A 4 16.46 -1.58 20.83
N THR A 5 17.42 -0.86 20.27
CA THR A 5 17.23 -0.13 18.99
C THR A 5 17.68 -0.98 17.80
N GLY A 6 17.07 -2.17 17.66
CA GLY A 6 17.17 -2.90 16.42
C GLY A 6 16.34 -2.20 15.35
N THR A 7 16.98 -1.68 14.31
CA THR A 7 16.31 -1.09 13.15
C THR A 7 15.24 -2.03 12.60
N VAL A 8 14.00 -1.54 12.52
CA VAL A 8 12.84 -2.27 12.00
C VAL A 8 12.93 -2.42 10.47
N ALA A 9 13.74 -1.56 9.83
CA ALA A 9 13.93 -1.55 8.40
C ALA A 9 14.76 -2.74 7.92
N PRO A 10 14.45 -3.35 6.77
CA PRO A 10 15.32 -4.31 6.12
C PRO A 10 16.68 -3.64 5.86
N THR A 11 17.74 -4.33 6.22
CA THR A 11 19.13 -3.81 6.11
C THR A 11 19.60 -3.74 4.66
N ASP A 12 18.89 -4.38 3.73
CA ASP A 12 19.26 -4.43 2.31
C ASP A 12 18.01 -4.61 1.41
N PHE A 13 17.44 -3.49 0.95
CA PHE A 13 16.41 -3.49 -0.07
C PHE A 13 17.06 -3.27 -1.46
N GLY A 14 17.90 -4.22 -1.86
CA GLY A 14 18.53 -4.23 -3.17
C GLY A 14 17.62 -4.74 -4.29
N ARG A 15 18.23 -5.19 -5.40
CA ARG A 15 17.49 -5.73 -6.56
C ARG A 15 16.55 -6.89 -6.19
N SER A 16 16.98 -7.78 -5.30
CA SER A 16 16.17 -8.91 -4.82
C SER A 16 14.96 -8.45 -4.01
N GLY A 17 15.10 -7.40 -3.20
CA GLY A 17 14.01 -6.77 -2.48
C GLY A 17 12.99 -6.15 -3.41
N LEU A 18 13.45 -5.44 -4.44
CA LEU A 18 12.58 -4.87 -5.47
C LEU A 18 11.80 -5.96 -6.22
N LEU A 19 12.46 -7.05 -6.62
CA LEU A 19 11.78 -8.17 -7.29
C LEU A 19 10.70 -8.80 -6.39
N ARG A 20 11.01 -9.07 -5.11
CA ARG A 20 10.00 -9.57 -4.16
C ARG A 20 8.84 -8.60 -3.99
N TRP A 21 9.12 -7.30 -3.92
CA TRP A 21 8.09 -6.26 -3.85
C TRP A 21 7.18 -6.30 -5.07
N LEU A 22 7.74 -6.42 -6.28
CA LEU A 22 6.95 -6.53 -7.51
C LEU A 22 6.10 -7.82 -7.54
N VAL A 23 6.64 -8.95 -7.08
CA VAL A 23 5.88 -10.21 -6.98
C VAL A 23 4.71 -10.09 -6.00
N ALA A 24 4.80 -9.25 -4.98
CA ALA A 24 3.71 -9.01 -4.02
C ALA A 24 2.44 -8.42 -4.68
N ILE A 25 2.49 -8.02 -5.96
CA ILE A 25 1.30 -7.64 -6.74
C ILE A 25 0.21 -8.71 -6.72
N VAL A 26 0.59 -9.97 -6.63
CA VAL A 26 -0.37 -11.11 -6.59
C VAL A 26 -1.31 -11.02 -5.38
N ALA A 27 -0.90 -10.34 -4.30
CA ALA A 27 -1.75 -10.12 -3.13
C ALA A 27 -2.95 -9.22 -3.42
N PHE A 28 -2.90 -8.37 -4.45
CA PHE A 28 -4.01 -7.45 -4.78
C PHE A 28 -5.26 -8.19 -5.29
N PRO A 29 -5.19 -9.01 -6.34
CA PRO A 29 -6.35 -9.76 -6.79
C PRO A 29 -6.83 -10.78 -5.75
N ILE A 30 -5.93 -11.41 -5.01
CA ILE A 30 -6.31 -12.34 -3.92
C ILE A 30 -7.06 -11.57 -2.83
N GLY A 31 -6.50 -10.45 -2.37
CA GLY A 31 -7.11 -9.60 -1.35
C GLY A 31 -8.46 -9.03 -1.80
N GLY A 32 -8.52 -8.52 -3.02
CA GLY A 32 -9.77 -8.00 -3.59
C GLY A 32 -10.86 -9.06 -3.68
N THR A 33 -10.52 -10.26 -4.14
CA THR A 33 -11.46 -11.40 -4.20
C THR A 33 -11.96 -11.79 -2.81
N LEU A 34 -11.06 -11.93 -1.83
CA LEU A 34 -11.45 -12.29 -0.47
C LEU A 34 -12.23 -11.16 0.21
N GLY A 35 -11.83 -9.91 0.02
CA GLY A 35 -12.56 -8.75 0.53
C GLY A 35 -14.00 -8.71 0.01
N TYR A 36 -14.18 -8.89 -1.31
CA TYR A 36 -15.50 -8.97 -1.91
C TYR A 36 -16.31 -10.16 -1.43
N ALA A 37 -15.71 -11.35 -1.38
CA ALA A 37 -16.41 -12.58 -1.02
C ALA A 37 -16.87 -12.60 0.44
N LEU A 38 -16.11 -12.01 1.36
CA LEU A 38 -16.36 -12.04 2.80
C LEU A 38 -16.97 -10.74 3.34
N GLY A 39 -16.64 -9.59 2.75
CA GLY A 39 -17.14 -8.27 3.16
C GLY A 39 -18.31 -7.77 2.29
N GLY A 40 -18.50 -8.39 1.13
CA GLY A 40 -19.47 -7.95 0.15
C GLY A 40 -18.99 -6.79 -0.73
N PRO A 41 -19.85 -6.32 -1.66
CA PRO A 41 -19.57 -5.13 -2.46
C PRO A 41 -19.47 -3.90 -1.55
N ALA A 42 -18.51 -3.01 -1.81
CA ALA A 42 -18.29 -1.79 -1.02
C ALA A 42 -19.38 -0.72 -1.30
N ALA A 43 -20.64 -1.13 -1.31
CA ALA A 43 -21.80 -0.27 -1.58
C ALA A 43 -22.34 0.41 -0.30
N THR A 44 -21.94 -0.07 0.87
CA THR A 44 -22.30 0.52 2.17
C THR A 44 -21.05 0.71 3.01
N VAL A 45 -21.08 1.66 3.94
CA VAL A 45 -19.92 1.95 4.81
C VAL A 45 -19.44 0.72 5.57
N PRO A 46 -20.31 -0.11 6.21
CA PRO A 46 -19.85 -1.32 6.87
C PRO A 46 -19.21 -2.34 5.91
N ALA A 47 -19.82 -2.57 4.75
CA ALA A 47 -19.26 -3.49 3.75
C ALA A 47 -17.92 -2.99 3.20
N ALA A 48 -17.79 -1.70 2.91
CA ALA A 48 -16.55 -1.06 2.48
C ALA A 48 -15.44 -1.21 3.53
N LEU A 49 -15.78 -0.98 4.81
CA LEU A 49 -14.83 -1.17 5.91
C LEU A 49 -14.34 -2.60 5.99
N ILE A 50 -15.25 -3.58 6.04
CA ILE A 50 -14.89 -5.00 6.19
C ILE A 50 -14.11 -5.49 4.97
N SER A 51 -14.59 -5.20 3.77
CA SER A 51 -13.93 -5.55 2.52
C SER A 51 -12.52 -4.94 2.44
N GLY A 52 -12.38 -3.67 2.82
CA GLY A 52 -11.10 -2.97 2.86
C GLY A 52 -10.14 -3.54 3.89
N LEU A 53 -10.61 -3.89 5.09
CA LEU A 53 -9.80 -4.53 6.13
C LEU A 53 -9.22 -5.86 5.65
N ILE A 54 -10.06 -6.71 5.04
CA ILE A 54 -9.63 -8.02 4.52
C ILE A 54 -8.66 -7.85 3.36
N THR A 55 -9.00 -7.01 2.38
CA THR A 55 -8.14 -6.72 1.22
C THR A 55 -6.79 -6.16 1.67
N GLY A 56 -6.81 -5.18 2.56
CA GLY A 56 -5.62 -4.56 3.10
C GLY A 56 -4.74 -5.51 3.92
N ALA A 57 -5.34 -6.44 4.67
CA ALA A 57 -4.59 -7.45 5.41
C ALA A 57 -3.80 -8.37 4.45
N VAL A 58 -4.42 -8.82 3.36
CA VAL A 58 -3.77 -9.69 2.36
C VAL A 58 -2.67 -8.94 1.61
N ILE A 59 -2.93 -7.71 1.18
CA ILE A 59 -1.92 -6.86 0.53
C ILE A 59 -0.76 -6.60 1.49
N GLY A 60 -1.08 -6.20 2.73
CA GLY A 60 -0.09 -5.94 3.77
C GLY A 60 0.79 -7.15 4.07
N LEU A 61 0.20 -8.36 4.10
CA LEU A 61 0.95 -9.61 4.26
C LEU A 61 1.93 -9.82 3.11
N GLY A 62 1.48 -9.73 1.87
CA GLY A 62 2.34 -9.87 0.69
C GLY A 62 3.50 -8.89 0.69
N GLN A 63 3.23 -7.63 1.00
CA GLN A 63 4.24 -6.57 1.09
C GLN A 63 5.21 -6.79 2.26
N ALA A 64 4.72 -7.17 3.44
CA ALA A 64 5.56 -7.42 4.63
C ALA A 64 6.52 -8.59 4.41
N LEU A 65 6.05 -9.65 3.74
CA LEU A 65 6.89 -10.79 3.33
C LEU A 65 7.94 -10.37 2.29
N ALA A 66 7.56 -9.56 1.32
CA ALA A 66 8.48 -9.02 0.32
C ALA A 66 9.58 -8.17 0.93
N LEU A 67 9.26 -7.38 1.96
CA LEU A 67 10.20 -6.57 2.73
C LEU A 67 11.06 -7.39 3.69
N GLY A 68 10.71 -8.64 3.99
CA GLY A 68 11.41 -9.45 4.98
C GLY A 68 11.34 -8.87 6.38
N LEU A 69 10.20 -8.31 6.76
CA LEU A 69 10.02 -7.67 8.06
C LEU A 69 10.10 -8.68 9.21
N ARG A 70 10.66 -8.26 10.36
CA ARG A 70 10.64 -9.04 11.60
C ARG A 70 9.18 -9.21 12.09
N PRO A 71 8.86 -10.26 12.86
CA PRO A 71 7.48 -10.60 13.22
C PRO A 71 6.66 -9.43 13.76
N GLN A 72 7.21 -8.63 14.67
CA GLN A 72 6.49 -7.48 15.21
C GLN A 72 6.20 -6.41 14.15
N ALA A 73 7.19 -6.06 13.32
CA ALA A 73 7.02 -5.08 12.25
C ALA A 73 6.08 -5.61 11.15
N LEU A 74 6.13 -6.92 10.86
CA LEU A 74 5.22 -7.59 9.94
C LEU A 74 3.77 -7.44 10.39
N VAL A 75 3.46 -7.75 11.65
CA VAL A 75 2.10 -7.60 12.19
C VAL A 75 1.64 -6.13 12.13
N LEU A 76 2.50 -5.19 12.51
CA LEU A 76 2.18 -3.76 12.46
C LEU A 76 1.96 -3.27 11.02
N TRP A 77 2.75 -3.76 10.06
CA TRP A 77 2.60 -3.43 8.64
C TRP A 77 1.27 -3.94 8.08
N ILE A 78 0.93 -5.20 8.39
CA ILE A 78 -0.36 -5.80 8.01
C ILE A 78 -1.51 -4.97 8.60
N ALA A 79 -1.46 -4.70 9.91
CA ALA A 79 -2.48 -3.93 10.59
C ALA A 79 -2.63 -2.51 10.01
N ALA A 80 -1.51 -1.82 9.76
CA ALA A 80 -1.50 -0.48 9.17
C ALA A 80 -2.11 -0.47 7.76
N THR A 81 -1.80 -1.46 6.94
CA THR A 81 -2.35 -1.59 5.59
C THR A 81 -3.83 -1.94 5.63
N ALA A 82 -4.24 -2.88 6.51
CA ALA A 82 -5.62 -3.28 6.68
C ALA A 82 -6.50 -2.11 7.16
N VAL A 83 -6.11 -1.48 8.25
CA VAL A 83 -6.85 -0.35 8.83
C VAL A 83 -6.86 0.84 7.88
N GLY A 84 -5.73 1.17 7.28
CA GLY A 84 -5.63 2.27 6.32
C GLY A 84 -6.58 2.07 5.15
N LEU A 85 -6.60 0.89 4.54
CA LEU A 85 -7.48 0.61 3.40
C LEU A 85 -8.95 0.52 3.82
N GLY A 86 -9.26 -0.16 4.93
CA GLY A 86 -10.64 -0.26 5.43
C GLY A 86 -11.25 1.10 5.75
N VAL A 87 -10.52 1.94 6.48
CA VAL A 87 -10.97 3.28 6.84
C VAL A 87 -11.10 4.17 5.59
N ALA A 88 -10.15 4.09 4.65
CA ALA A 88 -10.22 4.87 3.42
C ALA A 88 -11.45 4.50 2.58
N LEU A 89 -11.71 3.20 2.38
CA LEU A 89 -12.90 2.74 1.67
C LEU A 89 -14.18 3.20 2.37
N ALA A 90 -14.25 3.07 3.69
CA ALA A 90 -15.41 3.49 4.47
C ALA A 90 -15.68 5.00 4.34
N ILE A 91 -14.63 5.83 4.44
CA ILE A 91 -14.74 7.29 4.29
C ILE A 91 -15.21 7.66 2.89
N VAL A 92 -14.58 7.12 1.86
CA VAL A 92 -14.94 7.44 0.48
C VAL A 92 -16.36 6.99 0.17
N THR A 93 -16.76 5.78 0.59
CA THR A 93 -18.14 5.31 0.45
C THR A 93 -19.14 6.19 1.20
N ALA A 94 -18.78 6.70 2.38
CA ALA A 94 -19.64 7.61 3.15
C ALA A 94 -19.86 8.97 2.46
N ILE A 95 -18.87 9.45 1.70
CA ILE A 95 -18.88 10.77 1.07
C ILE A 95 -19.51 10.71 -0.33
N ILE A 96 -19.09 9.72 -1.13
CA ILE A 96 -19.42 9.63 -2.56
C ILE A 96 -20.55 8.61 -2.82
N GLY A 97 -20.66 7.59 -1.96
CA GLY A 97 -21.51 6.41 -2.22
C GLY A 97 -20.78 5.39 -3.08
N GLN A 98 -21.41 4.98 -4.17
CA GLN A 98 -20.80 4.04 -5.14
C GLN A 98 -19.75 4.74 -6.00
N ILE A 99 -18.73 4.00 -6.37
CA ILE A 99 -17.66 4.47 -7.25
C ILE A 99 -18.06 4.18 -8.69
N ASP A 100 -18.61 5.18 -9.37
CA ASP A 100 -19.20 5.04 -10.70
C ASP A 100 -18.40 5.74 -11.80
N THR A 101 -17.50 6.67 -11.41
CA THR A 101 -16.69 7.43 -12.36
C THR A 101 -15.20 7.20 -12.18
N SER A 102 -14.42 7.47 -13.23
CA SER A 102 -12.96 7.43 -13.15
C SER A 102 -12.42 8.43 -12.11
N THR A 103 -13.08 9.57 -11.94
CA THR A 103 -12.71 10.57 -10.92
C THR A 103 -12.88 10.02 -9.52
N ASP A 104 -13.99 9.33 -9.24
CA ASP A 104 -14.24 8.69 -7.95
C ASP A 104 -13.19 7.62 -7.65
N ALA A 105 -12.86 6.81 -8.66
CA ALA A 105 -11.84 5.78 -8.53
C ALA A 105 -10.44 6.38 -8.24
N VAL A 106 -10.07 7.46 -8.91
CA VAL A 106 -8.80 8.17 -8.67
C VAL A 106 -8.77 8.76 -7.26
N LEU A 107 -9.88 9.38 -6.83
CA LEU A 107 -10.00 9.91 -5.47
C LEU A 107 -9.91 8.80 -4.41
N LEU A 108 -10.61 7.68 -4.64
CA LEU A 108 -10.49 6.48 -3.79
C LEU A 108 -9.03 6.03 -3.69
N GLY A 109 -8.33 5.98 -4.83
CA GLY A 109 -6.91 5.64 -4.88
C GLY A 109 -6.06 6.60 -4.05
N ALA A 110 -6.24 7.90 -4.23
CA ALA A 110 -5.49 8.92 -3.50
C ALA A 110 -5.70 8.81 -1.98
N VAL A 111 -6.96 8.70 -1.53
CA VAL A 111 -7.32 8.58 -0.11
C VAL A 111 -6.80 7.26 0.48
N SER A 112 -6.95 6.15 -0.25
CA SER A 112 -6.44 4.85 0.18
C SER A 112 -4.91 4.84 0.27
N GLY A 113 -4.22 5.36 -0.74
CA GLY A 113 -2.77 5.47 -0.74
C GLY A 113 -2.24 6.38 0.36
N LEU A 114 -2.95 7.48 0.67
CA LEU A 114 -2.63 8.37 1.78
C LEU A 114 -2.74 7.66 3.13
N ALA A 115 -3.87 7.00 3.40
CA ALA A 115 -4.13 6.33 4.66
C ALA A 115 -3.19 5.14 4.89
N VAL A 116 -3.04 4.29 3.88
CA VAL A 116 -2.11 3.14 3.90
C VAL A 116 -0.68 3.63 4.04
N GLY A 117 -0.27 4.60 3.22
CA GLY A 117 1.08 5.17 3.26
C GLY A 117 1.43 5.79 4.60
N ALA A 118 0.50 6.48 5.25
CA ALA A 118 0.69 7.06 6.58
C ALA A 118 0.92 5.96 7.65
N GLY A 119 0.08 4.93 7.66
CA GLY A 119 0.24 3.80 8.57
C GLY A 119 1.56 3.04 8.36
N GLN A 120 1.92 2.78 7.12
CA GLN A 120 3.17 2.11 6.76
C GLN A 120 4.41 2.96 7.09
N ALA A 121 4.35 4.27 6.87
CA ALA A 121 5.41 5.20 7.25
C ALA A 121 5.67 5.19 8.77
N ALA A 122 4.61 5.14 9.56
CA ALA A 122 4.73 5.05 11.02
C ALA A 122 5.43 3.75 11.48
N VAL A 123 5.30 2.66 10.73
CA VAL A 123 5.98 1.39 11.04
C VAL A 123 7.46 1.41 10.62
N LEU A 124 7.76 1.86 9.41
CA LEU A 124 9.06 1.68 8.78
C LEU A 124 9.99 2.90 8.92
N LEU A 125 9.44 4.10 8.96
CA LEU A 125 10.17 5.35 8.78
C LEU A 125 9.96 6.35 9.93
N ARG A 126 9.40 5.92 11.06
CA ARG A 126 9.01 6.81 12.16
C ARG A 126 10.15 7.73 12.66
N GLU A 127 11.40 7.27 12.58
CA GLU A 127 12.57 8.04 13.01
C GLU A 127 13.17 8.93 11.88
N ARG A 128 12.53 8.92 10.70
CA ARG A 128 12.98 9.60 9.48
C ARG A 128 11.85 10.39 8.84
N ALA A 129 11.37 11.43 9.54
CA ALA A 129 10.17 12.19 9.18
C ALA A 129 10.13 12.65 7.71
N GLY A 130 11.25 13.15 7.16
CA GLY A 130 11.31 13.55 5.75
C GLY A 130 11.05 12.37 4.78
N ARG A 131 11.62 11.19 5.07
CA ARG A 131 11.39 9.98 4.26
C ARG A 131 9.96 9.46 4.43
N ALA A 132 9.39 9.59 5.63
CA ALA A 132 8.01 9.24 5.91
C ALA A 132 7.04 10.07 5.06
N LEU A 133 7.21 11.38 4.99
CA LEU A 133 6.40 12.27 4.15
C LEU A 133 6.51 11.93 2.66
N VAL A 134 7.74 11.64 2.18
CA VAL A 134 7.93 11.18 0.79
C VAL A 134 7.18 9.90 0.52
N TRP A 135 7.23 8.91 1.45
CA TRP A 135 6.51 7.65 1.31
C TRP A 135 5.00 7.85 1.25
N VAL A 136 4.44 8.66 2.16
CA VAL A 136 3.00 8.97 2.20
C VAL A 136 2.54 9.61 0.90
N GLY A 137 3.23 10.65 0.44
CA GLY A 137 2.91 11.34 -0.82
C GLY A 137 3.05 10.42 -2.04
N ALA A 138 4.12 9.64 -2.10
CA ALA A 138 4.34 8.69 -3.19
C ALA A 138 3.27 7.58 -3.22
N SER A 139 2.84 7.08 -2.06
CA SER A 139 1.78 6.09 -1.95
C SER A 139 0.44 6.66 -2.44
N ALA A 140 0.08 7.87 -2.01
CA ALA A 140 -1.14 8.54 -2.47
C ALA A 140 -1.15 8.72 -3.99
N LEU A 141 -0.06 9.24 -4.56
CA LEU A 141 0.08 9.44 -6.00
C LEU A 141 0.10 8.11 -6.77
N ALA A 142 0.83 7.12 -6.29
CA ALA A 142 0.93 5.81 -6.94
C ALA A 142 -0.43 5.12 -7.05
N TRP A 143 -1.23 5.15 -5.99
CA TRP A 143 -2.57 4.56 -5.99
C TRP A 143 -3.54 5.35 -6.86
N ALA A 144 -3.49 6.70 -6.84
CA ALA A 144 -4.29 7.54 -7.72
C ALA A 144 -3.96 7.28 -9.20
N ILE A 145 -2.67 7.24 -9.57
CA ILE A 145 -2.21 6.91 -10.91
C ILE A 145 -2.62 5.49 -11.31
N GLY A 146 -2.52 4.54 -10.37
CA GLY A 146 -2.97 3.17 -10.59
C GLY A 146 -4.44 3.11 -11.00
N TRP A 147 -5.32 3.77 -10.28
CA TRP A 147 -6.74 3.84 -10.65
C TRP A 147 -6.99 4.60 -11.95
N PHE A 148 -6.28 5.70 -12.19
CA PHE A 148 -6.33 6.42 -13.46
C PHE A 148 -5.97 5.51 -14.64
N VAL A 149 -4.91 4.71 -14.52
CA VAL A 149 -4.51 3.75 -15.56
C VAL A 149 -5.57 2.66 -15.72
N THR A 150 -6.06 2.08 -14.63
CA THR A 150 -7.08 1.02 -14.68
C THR A 150 -8.33 1.49 -15.43
N THR A 151 -8.86 2.66 -15.10
CA THR A 151 -10.05 3.20 -15.74
C THR A 151 -9.76 3.70 -17.17
N GLY A 152 -8.57 4.27 -17.40
CA GLY A 152 -8.15 4.78 -18.71
C GLY A 152 -7.99 3.72 -19.79
N ILE A 153 -7.67 2.48 -19.41
CA ILE A 153 -7.63 1.34 -20.36
C ILE A 153 -8.98 0.65 -20.55
N GLY A 154 -10.06 1.25 -20.03
CA GLY A 154 -11.42 0.75 -20.23
C GLY A 154 -11.83 -0.40 -19.31
N VAL A 155 -11.11 -0.66 -18.23
CA VAL A 155 -11.54 -1.62 -17.22
C VAL A 155 -12.72 -1.03 -16.45
N GLY A 156 -13.86 -1.70 -16.53
CA GLY A 156 -15.10 -1.25 -15.89
C GLY A 156 -15.01 -1.25 -14.36
N LEU A 157 -15.77 -0.36 -13.74
CA LEU A 157 -15.88 -0.23 -12.28
C LEU A 157 -17.00 -1.11 -11.69
N ALA A 158 -17.55 -2.05 -12.50
CA ALA A 158 -18.65 -2.90 -12.07
C ALA A 158 -18.28 -3.72 -10.82
N PRO A 159 -19.14 -3.73 -9.78
CA PRO A 159 -18.90 -4.53 -8.58
C PRO A 159 -18.70 -6.02 -8.92
N GLY A 160 -17.77 -6.68 -8.27
CA GLY A 160 -17.55 -8.12 -8.39
C GLY A 160 -16.37 -8.56 -9.27
N TRP A 161 -15.67 -7.65 -9.92
CA TRP A 161 -14.45 -7.99 -10.67
C TRP A 161 -13.20 -7.92 -9.78
N SER A 162 -12.82 -9.05 -9.24
CA SER A 162 -11.66 -9.18 -8.34
C SER A 162 -10.30 -8.81 -8.97
N VAL A 163 -10.23 -8.83 -10.31
CA VAL A 163 -8.98 -8.51 -11.05
C VAL A 163 -8.99 -7.14 -11.71
N TYR A 164 -10.08 -6.37 -11.61
CA TYR A 164 -10.18 -5.12 -12.35
C TYR A 164 -9.13 -4.06 -11.96
N GLY A 165 -8.62 -4.09 -10.75
CA GLY A 165 -7.55 -3.20 -10.27
C GLY A 165 -6.13 -3.68 -10.54
N LEU A 166 -5.91 -4.83 -11.19
CA LEU A 166 -4.58 -5.43 -11.32
C LEU A 166 -3.61 -4.57 -12.14
N SER A 167 -4.06 -3.93 -13.21
CA SER A 167 -3.24 -3.00 -14.01
C SER A 167 -2.76 -1.81 -13.19
N GLY A 168 -3.66 -1.22 -12.41
CA GLY A 168 -3.35 -0.13 -11.49
C GLY A 168 -2.46 -0.58 -10.35
N ALA A 169 -2.69 -1.78 -9.80
CA ALA A 169 -1.84 -2.37 -8.78
C ALA A 169 -0.40 -2.57 -9.30
N ALA A 170 -0.23 -2.98 -10.57
CA ALA A 170 1.09 -3.12 -11.19
C ALA A 170 1.82 -1.76 -11.23
N VAL A 171 1.15 -0.73 -11.69
CA VAL A 171 1.70 0.63 -11.74
C VAL A 171 2.07 1.12 -10.34
N SER A 172 1.16 0.95 -9.37
CA SER A 172 1.40 1.35 -7.98
C SER A 172 2.57 0.60 -7.35
N GLN A 173 2.69 -0.72 -7.59
CA GLN A 173 3.81 -1.53 -7.08
C GLN A 173 5.15 -1.10 -7.69
N VAL A 174 5.19 -0.77 -8.98
CA VAL A 174 6.42 -0.28 -9.61
C VAL A 174 6.84 1.06 -9.01
N ILE A 175 5.92 2.03 -8.94
CA ILE A 175 6.22 3.36 -8.40
C ILE A 175 6.69 3.26 -6.94
N THR A 176 5.93 2.58 -6.10
CA THR A 176 6.25 2.42 -4.68
C THR A 176 7.51 1.59 -4.46
N GLY A 177 7.77 0.59 -5.30
CA GLY A 177 9.01 -0.19 -5.26
C GLY A 177 10.25 0.64 -5.55
N VAL A 178 10.20 1.51 -6.57
CA VAL A 178 11.31 2.45 -6.89
C VAL A 178 11.52 3.46 -5.77
N VAL A 179 10.44 3.98 -5.20
CA VAL A 179 10.53 4.92 -4.06
C VAL A 179 11.13 4.23 -2.84
N LEU A 180 10.68 3.02 -2.48
CA LEU A 180 11.25 2.24 -1.39
C LEU A 180 12.74 1.98 -1.60
N TRP A 181 13.12 1.60 -2.81
CA TRP A 181 14.53 1.37 -3.13
C TRP A 181 15.38 2.60 -2.82
N LYS A 182 14.93 3.79 -3.22
CA LYS A 182 15.63 5.05 -2.92
C LYS A 182 15.60 5.40 -1.43
N LEU A 183 14.47 5.18 -0.75
CA LEU A 183 14.32 5.52 0.68
C LEU A 183 15.13 4.59 1.60
N LEU A 184 15.32 3.33 1.21
CA LEU A 184 16.02 2.31 1.98
C LEU A 184 17.47 2.12 1.54
N ALA A 185 17.91 2.75 0.44
CA ALA A 185 19.32 2.71 0.03
C ALA A 185 20.23 3.21 1.16
N PRO A 186 21.38 2.57 1.38
CA PRO A 186 22.40 3.08 2.29
C PRO A 186 22.76 4.51 1.86
N GLY A 187 22.68 5.48 2.77
CA GLY A 187 23.03 6.87 2.46
C GLY A 187 24.53 6.96 2.10
N GLU A 188 24.86 7.71 1.06
CA GLU A 188 26.25 8.01 0.61
C GLU A 188 27.07 8.82 1.63
N VAL A 189 26.62 8.95 2.87
CA VAL A 189 27.28 9.78 3.92
C VAL A 189 28.58 9.17 4.43
N ALA A 190 28.94 7.95 4.04
CA ALA A 190 30.18 7.31 4.51
C ALA A 190 31.43 7.66 3.69
N SER A 191 31.33 8.32 2.54
CA SER A 191 32.49 8.58 1.67
C SER A 191 33.18 9.90 1.94
N SER A 192 32.58 10.86 2.64
CA SER A 192 33.23 12.16 2.91
C SER A 192 34.01 12.26 4.22
N ALA A 193 34.04 11.17 5.02
CA ALA A 193 34.77 11.14 6.28
C ALA A 193 36.16 10.43 6.16
N GLN A 194 36.57 10.02 4.97
CA GLN A 194 37.85 9.35 4.70
C GLN A 194 38.68 10.08 3.64
N ALA A 195 38.36 11.30 3.29
CA ALA A 195 39.20 12.21 2.50
C ALA A 195 39.62 13.37 3.39
#